data_098ea6cd2fcb1f3b4fafd26d943690cf
#
_entry.id   098ea6cd2fcb1f3b4fafd26d943690cf
#
_cell.length_a   1.000
_cell.length_b   1.000
_cell.length_c   1.000
_cell.angle_alpha   90.00
_cell.angle_beta   90.00
_cell.angle_gamma   90.00
#
_symmetry.space_group_name_H-M   'P 1'
#
loop_
_entity.id
_entity.type
_entity.pdbx_description
1 polymer ?
#
loop_
_entity_poly.entity_id
_entity_poly.type
_entity_poly.pdbx_seq_one_letter_code
_entity_poly.pdbx_strand_id
1 'polypeptide(L)'
;MKEKKKFRLFDAVLMAVVVILVVESAAPAAAIGSSQFFWWGLLLILFFLPYGLISAELGTTYDGEGGIYDWVKKAYGRKWGARVAWFYWINFPIWMASLAVLFQEVLTQIFQLNFSTPLLIMLQLVFVWIVTIISCYPVSDSKWILNIAAFAKVAIMICLGVLGIYHALTKGMANNFSGTALLPKLDIQNFSFLSVILFNFL
;
A
#
# COMPACT_ATOMS: atom_id res chain seq x y z
N MET A 1 32.05 -10.28 -19.10
CA MET A 1 30.67 -9.72 -19.24
C MET A 1 29.80 -10.37 -18.17
N LYS A 2 29.35 -9.61 -17.16
CA LYS A 2 28.35 -10.13 -16.18
C LYS A 2 27.02 -10.33 -16.93
N GLU A 3 26.51 -11.56 -16.96
CA GLU A 3 25.16 -11.81 -17.46
C GLU A 3 24.18 -10.89 -16.73
N LYS A 4 23.48 -10.03 -17.50
CA LYS A 4 22.39 -9.22 -16.95
C LYS A 4 21.33 -10.19 -16.41
N LYS A 5 21.15 -10.22 -15.10
CA LYS A 5 20.07 -10.97 -14.44
C LYS A 5 18.75 -10.56 -15.08
N LYS A 6 18.17 -11.44 -15.92
CA LYS A 6 16.88 -11.15 -16.59
C LYS A 6 15.78 -11.04 -15.53
N PHE A 7 14.99 -9.97 -15.59
CA PHE A 7 13.76 -9.80 -14.83
C PHE A 7 12.72 -10.80 -15.36
N ARG A 8 12.24 -11.71 -14.53
CA ARG A 8 11.31 -12.78 -14.91
C ARG A 8 9.88 -12.40 -14.52
N LEU A 9 8.89 -13.06 -15.13
CA LEU A 9 7.49 -12.89 -14.78
C LEU A 9 7.23 -13.06 -13.27
N PHE A 10 7.90 -14.00 -12.64
CA PHE A 10 7.79 -14.23 -11.19
C PHE A 10 8.27 -13.01 -10.38
N ASP A 11 9.38 -12.38 -10.78
CA ASP A 11 9.87 -11.16 -10.13
C ASP A 11 8.85 -10.01 -10.29
N ALA A 12 8.21 -9.89 -11.46
CA ALA A 12 7.16 -8.90 -11.71
C ALA A 12 5.92 -9.13 -10.83
N VAL A 13 5.48 -10.37 -10.67
CA VAL A 13 4.36 -10.72 -9.79
C VAL A 13 4.68 -10.40 -8.33
N LEU A 14 5.87 -10.77 -7.85
CA LEU A 14 6.29 -10.43 -6.49
C LEU A 14 6.40 -8.92 -6.27
N MET A 15 6.90 -8.19 -7.25
CA MET A 15 6.92 -6.73 -7.20
C MET A 15 5.51 -6.14 -7.09
N ALA A 16 4.56 -6.64 -7.89
CA ALA A 16 3.17 -6.23 -7.79
C ALA A 16 2.57 -6.54 -6.40
N VAL A 17 2.88 -7.70 -5.81
CA VAL A 17 2.46 -8.05 -4.45
C VAL A 17 3.02 -7.07 -3.42
N VAL A 18 4.28 -6.67 -3.51
CA VAL A 18 4.88 -5.68 -2.58
C VAL A 18 4.16 -4.34 -2.63
N VAL A 19 3.78 -3.89 -3.83
CA VAL A 19 3.11 -2.60 -4.03
C VAL A 19 1.64 -2.66 -3.59
N ILE A 20 0.91 -3.70 -3.97
CA ILE A 20 -0.55 -3.78 -3.75
C ILE A 20 -0.88 -4.26 -2.33
N LEU A 21 -0.09 -5.16 -1.75
CA LEU A 21 -0.35 -5.71 -0.43
C LEU A 21 0.10 -4.73 0.67
N VAL A 22 -0.80 -3.87 1.11
CA VAL A 22 -0.55 -2.88 2.16
C VAL A 22 -0.96 -3.46 3.51
N VAL A 23 -0.02 -4.12 4.19
CA VAL A 23 -0.25 -4.78 5.49
C VAL A 23 -0.65 -3.77 6.58
N GLU A 24 -0.16 -2.55 6.49
CA GLU A 24 -0.41 -1.43 7.39
C GLU A 24 -1.91 -1.05 7.44
N SER A 25 -2.64 -1.29 6.35
CA SER A 25 -4.09 -1.03 6.27
C SER A 25 -4.94 -2.02 7.06
N ALA A 26 -4.38 -3.13 7.54
CA ALA A 26 -5.11 -4.13 8.31
C ALA A 26 -5.59 -3.58 9.67
N ALA A 27 -4.81 -2.74 10.34
CA ALA A 27 -5.17 -2.18 11.64
C ALA A 27 -6.36 -1.20 11.56
N PRO A 28 -6.38 -0.18 10.67
CA PRO A 28 -7.57 0.65 10.47
C PRO A 28 -8.80 -0.14 10.03
N ALA A 29 -8.63 -1.17 9.19
CA ALA A 29 -9.73 -2.04 8.77
C ALA A 29 -10.32 -2.83 9.94
N ALA A 30 -9.48 -3.35 10.83
CA ALA A 30 -9.92 -4.07 12.02
C ALA A 30 -10.70 -3.17 13.01
N ALA A 31 -10.38 -1.89 13.07
CA ALA A 31 -10.99 -0.94 14.01
C ALA A 31 -12.48 -0.75 13.80
N ILE A 32 -13.00 -0.85 12.58
CA ILE A 32 -14.44 -0.74 12.27
C ILE A 32 -15.19 -2.08 12.35
N GLY A 33 -14.49 -3.17 12.67
CA GLY A 33 -15.09 -4.49 12.86
C GLY A 33 -15.67 -5.09 11.57
N SER A 34 -16.80 -5.82 11.70
CA SER A 34 -17.39 -6.59 10.59
C SER A 34 -17.99 -5.73 9.48
N SER A 35 -18.31 -4.45 9.72
CA SER A 35 -18.82 -3.54 8.68
C SER A 35 -17.80 -3.26 7.57
N GLN A 36 -16.50 -3.50 7.80
CA GLN A 36 -15.46 -3.37 6.78
C GLN A 36 -15.76 -4.19 5.52
N PHE A 37 -16.34 -5.38 5.65
CA PHE A 37 -16.62 -6.26 4.51
C PHE A 37 -17.65 -5.64 3.55
N PHE A 38 -18.64 -4.93 4.07
CA PHE A 38 -19.58 -4.19 3.24
C PHE A 38 -18.88 -3.09 2.45
N TRP A 39 -18.03 -2.30 3.11
CA TRP A 39 -17.31 -1.21 2.47
C TRP A 39 -16.33 -1.71 1.40
N TRP A 40 -15.58 -2.77 1.69
CA TRP A 40 -14.69 -3.39 0.71
C TRP A 40 -15.46 -3.91 -0.51
N GLY A 41 -16.59 -4.60 -0.32
CA GLY A 41 -17.44 -5.09 -1.41
C GLY A 41 -18.02 -3.93 -2.25
N LEU A 42 -18.54 -2.90 -1.58
CA LEU A 42 -19.08 -1.72 -2.25
C LEU A 42 -18.01 -1.00 -3.10
N LEU A 43 -16.85 -0.72 -2.50
CA LEU A 43 -15.77 -0.01 -3.18
C LEU A 43 -15.12 -0.85 -4.29
N LEU A 44 -15.07 -2.17 -4.13
CA LEU A 44 -14.63 -3.07 -5.20
C LEU A 44 -15.49 -2.89 -6.45
N ILE A 45 -16.81 -2.87 -6.30
CA ILE A 45 -17.75 -2.79 -7.42
C ILE A 45 -17.85 -1.37 -7.98
N LEU A 46 -17.99 -0.36 -7.12
CA LEU A 46 -18.28 1.01 -7.57
C LEU A 46 -17.02 1.81 -7.94
N PHE A 47 -15.88 1.46 -7.39
CA PHE A 47 -14.65 2.21 -7.61
C PHE A 47 -13.56 1.38 -8.28
N PHE A 48 -13.14 0.28 -7.66
CA PHE A 48 -11.98 -0.48 -8.12
C PHE A 48 -12.18 -1.12 -9.49
N LEU A 49 -13.33 -1.76 -9.74
CA LEU A 49 -13.63 -2.36 -11.04
C LEU A 49 -13.66 -1.31 -12.17
N PRO A 50 -14.44 -0.22 -12.09
CA PRO A 50 -14.43 0.82 -13.13
C PRO A 50 -13.05 1.44 -13.31
N TYR A 51 -12.35 1.76 -12.23
CA TYR A 51 -11.01 2.32 -12.28
C TYR A 51 -10.02 1.36 -12.97
N GLY A 52 -10.05 0.09 -12.61
CA GLY A 52 -9.20 -0.93 -13.22
C GLY A 52 -9.47 -1.12 -14.71
N LEU A 53 -10.73 -1.14 -15.14
CA LEU A 53 -11.12 -1.24 -16.55
C LEU A 53 -10.66 -0.02 -17.36
N ILE A 54 -10.89 1.20 -16.83
CA ILE A 54 -10.44 2.45 -17.47
C ILE A 54 -8.91 2.48 -17.58
N SER A 55 -8.21 2.11 -16.52
CA SER A 55 -6.75 2.08 -16.49
C SER A 55 -6.18 1.04 -17.46
N ALA A 56 -6.81 -0.12 -17.59
CA ALA A 56 -6.42 -1.16 -18.53
C ALA A 56 -6.63 -0.69 -19.98
N GLU A 57 -7.77 -0.07 -20.28
CA GLU A 57 -8.06 0.47 -21.61
C GLU A 57 -7.09 1.58 -22.00
N LEU A 58 -6.87 2.54 -21.11
CA LEU A 58 -5.93 3.64 -21.36
C LEU A 58 -4.48 3.14 -21.46
N GLY A 59 -4.07 2.19 -20.64
CA GLY A 59 -2.73 1.61 -20.66
C GLY A 59 -2.44 0.77 -21.90
N THR A 60 -3.46 0.12 -22.49
CA THR A 60 -3.33 -0.63 -23.76
C THR A 60 -3.46 0.25 -24.99
N THR A 61 -4.19 1.36 -24.89
CA THR A 61 -4.39 2.30 -26.01
C THR A 61 -3.22 3.26 -26.16
N TYR A 62 -2.56 3.61 -25.06
CA TYR A 62 -1.48 4.59 -25.04
C TYR A 62 -0.22 3.96 -24.46
N ASP A 63 0.68 3.54 -25.32
CA ASP A 63 1.96 2.83 -25.02
C ASP A 63 3.07 3.76 -24.52
N GLY A 64 2.78 5.04 -24.23
CA GLY A 64 3.75 6.00 -23.72
C GLY A 64 4.18 5.69 -22.30
N GLU A 65 5.46 5.92 -22.00
CA GLU A 65 6.05 5.68 -20.67
C GLU A 65 5.58 6.67 -19.58
N GLY A 66 4.82 7.69 -19.97
CA GLY A 66 4.36 8.76 -19.08
C GLY A 66 3.10 8.43 -18.26
N GLY A 67 2.45 7.30 -18.50
CA GLY A 67 1.23 6.88 -17.77
C GLY A 67 0.16 7.98 -17.72
N ILE A 68 -0.35 8.29 -16.54
CA ILE A 68 -1.40 9.32 -16.32
C ILE A 68 -1.06 10.68 -16.95
N TYR A 69 0.23 11.07 -16.92
CA TYR A 69 0.68 12.31 -17.58
C TYR A 69 0.35 12.30 -19.08
N ASP A 70 0.68 11.22 -19.79
CA ASP A 70 0.47 11.12 -21.22
C ASP A 70 -1.02 11.06 -21.57
N TRP A 71 -1.83 10.36 -20.78
CA TRP A 71 -3.28 10.29 -20.97
C TRP A 71 -3.92 11.66 -20.87
N VAL A 72 -3.63 12.39 -19.79
CA VAL A 72 -4.19 13.73 -19.57
C VAL A 72 -3.63 14.74 -20.56
N LYS A 73 -2.35 14.63 -20.95
CA LYS A 73 -1.75 15.50 -21.95
C LYS A 73 -2.40 15.34 -23.32
N LYS A 74 -2.73 14.12 -23.72
CA LYS A 74 -3.42 13.84 -25.00
C LYS A 74 -4.86 14.34 -24.99
N ALA A 75 -5.57 14.19 -23.86
CA ALA A 75 -6.97 14.60 -23.74
C ALA A 75 -7.14 16.12 -23.54
N TYR A 76 -6.30 16.74 -22.69
CA TYR A 76 -6.51 18.12 -22.21
C TYR A 76 -5.32 19.05 -22.46
N GLY A 77 -4.25 18.55 -23.09
CA GLY A 77 -3.08 19.33 -23.44
C GLY A 77 -2.00 19.38 -22.35
N ARG A 78 -0.83 19.92 -22.73
CA ARG A 78 0.40 19.89 -21.94
C ARG A 78 0.27 20.52 -20.54
N LYS A 79 -0.49 21.61 -20.42
CA LYS A 79 -0.64 22.32 -19.14
C LYS A 79 -1.31 21.43 -18.08
N TRP A 80 -2.36 20.72 -18.47
CA TRP A 80 -3.08 19.82 -17.57
C TRP A 80 -2.27 18.56 -17.26
N GLY A 81 -1.61 17.99 -18.26
CA GLY A 81 -0.68 16.87 -18.04
C GLY A 81 0.40 17.22 -17.02
N ALA A 82 1.04 18.40 -17.13
CA ALA A 82 2.05 18.84 -16.20
C ALA A 82 1.53 19.01 -14.75
N ARG A 83 0.31 19.52 -14.58
CA ARG A 83 -0.33 19.64 -13.26
C ARG A 83 -0.57 18.28 -12.62
N VAL A 84 -1.12 17.34 -13.38
CA VAL A 84 -1.37 15.98 -12.89
C VAL A 84 -0.06 15.29 -12.52
N ALA A 85 0.98 15.41 -13.36
CA ALA A 85 2.29 14.87 -13.05
C ALA A 85 2.88 15.46 -11.76
N TRP A 86 2.70 16.77 -11.53
CA TRP A 86 3.13 17.43 -10.30
C TRP A 86 2.40 16.89 -9.07
N PHE A 87 1.07 16.79 -9.11
CA PHE A 87 0.27 16.28 -7.99
C PHE A 87 0.59 14.81 -7.71
N TYR A 88 0.79 14.00 -8.74
CA TYR A 88 1.20 12.63 -8.60
C TYR A 88 2.59 12.51 -7.95
N TRP A 89 3.54 13.31 -8.43
CA TRP A 89 4.92 13.29 -7.91
C TRP A 89 5.00 13.72 -6.45
N ILE A 90 4.30 14.79 -6.04
CA ILE A 90 4.39 15.31 -4.66
C ILE A 90 3.80 14.34 -3.63
N ASN A 91 2.95 13.42 -4.04
CA ASN A 91 2.39 12.40 -3.15
C ASN A 91 3.47 11.43 -2.65
N PHE A 92 4.48 11.09 -3.47
CA PHE A 92 5.53 10.15 -3.09
C PHE A 92 6.42 10.62 -1.93
N PRO A 93 6.96 11.85 -1.90
CA PRO A 93 7.71 12.33 -0.76
C PRO A 93 6.93 12.30 0.55
N ILE A 94 5.64 12.64 0.52
CA ILE A 94 4.77 12.61 1.69
C ILE A 94 4.58 11.17 2.18
N TRP A 95 4.32 10.24 1.26
CA TRP A 95 4.18 8.83 1.58
C TRP A 95 5.49 8.23 2.13
N MET A 96 6.63 8.55 1.53
CA MET A 96 7.95 8.12 2.03
C MET A 96 8.23 8.63 3.43
N ALA A 97 7.87 9.87 3.74
CA ALA A 97 7.98 10.41 5.09
C ALA A 97 7.12 9.63 6.10
N SER A 98 5.89 9.27 5.72
CA SER A 98 5.00 8.45 6.55
C SER A 98 5.59 7.05 6.82
N LEU A 99 6.21 6.42 5.82
CA LEU A 99 6.87 5.13 5.99
C LEU A 99 8.11 5.23 6.92
N ALA A 100 8.85 6.33 6.88
CA ALA A 100 9.97 6.55 7.78
C ALA A 100 9.52 6.69 9.23
N VAL A 101 8.39 7.37 9.48
CA VAL A 101 7.76 7.46 10.81
C VAL A 101 7.27 6.09 11.26
N LEU A 102 6.55 5.36 10.41
CA LEU A 102 6.06 4.01 10.73
C LEU A 102 7.22 3.05 11.05
N PHE A 103 8.29 3.07 10.27
CA PHE A 103 9.49 2.27 10.53
C PHE A 103 10.07 2.54 11.93
N GLN A 104 10.21 3.82 12.27
CA GLN A 104 10.72 4.23 13.59
C GLN A 104 9.77 3.78 14.71
N GLU A 105 8.45 3.94 14.56
CA GLU A 105 7.46 3.52 15.55
C GLU A 105 7.50 2.01 15.79
N VAL A 106 7.49 1.22 14.73
CA VAL A 106 7.55 -0.25 14.81
C VAL A 106 8.84 -0.69 15.49
N LEU A 107 9.98 -0.09 15.13
CA LEU A 107 11.27 -0.45 15.69
C LEU A 107 11.34 -0.11 17.20
N THR A 108 10.89 1.06 17.59
CA THR A 108 10.87 1.47 19.01
C THR A 108 9.92 0.62 19.84
N GLN A 109 8.77 0.21 19.29
CA GLN A 109 7.82 -0.66 19.99
C GLN A 109 8.35 -2.09 20.15
N ILE A 110 8.92 -2.69 19.10
CA ILE A 110 9.46 -4.07 19.19
C ILE A 110 10.57 -4.17 20.20
N PHE A 111 11.50 -3.22 20.20
CA PHE A 111 12.67 -3.24 21.09
C PHE A 111 12.46 -2.47 22.38
N GLN A 112 11.25 -1.93 22.63
CA GLN A 112 10.90 -1.11 23.81
C GLN A 112 11.89 0.03 24.06
N LEU A 113 12.35 0.67 22.98
CA LEU A 113 13.36 1.73 23.01
C LEU A 113 12.72 3.09 23.30
N ASN A 114 13.25 3.79 24.28
CA ASN A 114 12.86 5.16 24.61
C ASN A 114 13.94 6.13 24.13
N PHE A 115 13.80 6.62 22.91
CA PHE A 115 14.71 7.57 22.32
C PHE A 115 14.22 9.01 22.52
N SER A 116 15.17 9.95 22.64
CA SER A 116 14.85 11.37 22.59
C SER A 116 14.42 11.79 21.18
N THR A 117 13.60 12.84 21.08
CA THR A 117 13.08 13.33 19.78
C THR A 117 14.17 13.55 18.72
N PRO A 118 15.36 14.14 19.02
CA PRO A 118 16.41 14.27 18.02
C PRO A 118 16.93 12.94 17.49
N LEU A 119 17.00 11.91 18.33
CA LEU A 119 17.46 10.58 17.92
C LEU A 119 16.44 9.87 17.04
N LEU A 120 15.13 10.07 17.31
CA LEU A 120 14.05 9.55 16.46
C LEU A 120 14.12 10.18 15.06
N ILE A 121 14.33 11.49 14.97
CA ILE A 121 14.49 12.19 13.68
C ILE A 121 15.72 11.67 12.94
N MET A 122 16.85 11.48 13.65
CA MET A 122 18.06 10.92 13.06
C MET A 122 17.81 9.52 12.48
N LEU A 123 17.10 8.68 13.20
CA LEU A 123 16.75 7.33 12.76
C LEU A 123 15.91 7.35 11.47
N GLN A 124 14.91 8.24 11.39
CA GLN A 124 14.09 8.43 10.19
C GLN A 124 14.94 8.90 8.99
N LEU A 125 15.84 9.87 9.21
CA LEU A 125 16.74 10.35 8.17
C LEU A 125 17.68 9.25 7.68
N VAL A 126 18.26 8.46 8.57
CA VAL A 126 19.12 7.32 8.21
C VAL A 126 18.33 6.31 7.37
N PHE A 127 17.09 5.99 7.76
CA PHE A 127 16.23 5.10 6.98
C PHE A 127 16.00 5.64 5.56
N VAL A 128 15.61 6.92 5.43
CA VAL A 128 15.38 7.55 4.11
C VAL A 128 16.64 7.52 3.24
N TRP A 129 17.81 7.83 3.82
CA TRP A 129 19.08 7.78 3.09
C TRP A 129 19.45 6.38 2.63
N ILE A 130 19.26 5.35 3.48
CA ILE A 130 19.52 3.95 3.11
C ILE A 130 18.63 3.55 1.93
N VAL A 131 17.32 3.85 2.01
CA VAL A 131 16.37 3.54 0.92
C VAL A 131 16.76 4.29 -0.36
N THR A 132 17.14 5.56 -0.27
CA THR A 132 17.58 6.36 -1.41
C THR A 132 18.81 5.77 -2.08
N ILE A 133 19.83 5.38 -1.30
CA ILE A 133 21.06 4.76 -1.83
C ILE A 133 20.72 3.44 -2.54
N ILE A 134 19.86 2.59 -1.93
CA ILE A 134 19.43 1.33 -2.55
C ILE A 134 18.67 1.60 -3.85
N SER A 135 17.85 2.65 -3.90
CA SER A 135 17.07 3.02 -5.09
C SER A 135 17.93 3.54 -6.26
N CYS A 136 19.18 3.95 -6.01
CA CYS A 136 20.12 4.32 -7.07
C CYS A 136 20.66 3.11 -7.86
N TYR A 137 20.47 1.88 -7.36
CA TYR A 137 20.88 0.68 -8.08
C TYR A 137 19.77 0.20 -9.04
N PRO A 138 20.13 -0.44 -10.16
CA PRO A 138 19.15 -1.02 -11.08
C PRO A 138 18.22 -2.01 -10.36
N VAL A 139 16.93 -1.97 -10.70
CA VAL A 139 15.92 -2.88 -10.11
C VAL A 139 16.29 -4.35 -10.29
N SER A 140 16.95 -4.71 -11.41
CA SER A 140 17.47 -6.06 -11.66
C SER A 140 18.45 -6.56 -10.59
N ASP A 141 19.21 -5.65 -9.99
CA ASP A 141 20.21 -5.98 -8.98
C ASP A 141 19.61 -5.99 -7.57
N SER A 142 18.57 -5.19 -7.35
CA SER A 142 17.85 -5.03 -6.07
C SER A 142 16.64 -5.98 -5.94
N LYS A 143 16.29 -6.76 -6.96
CA LYS A 143 15.09 -7.62 -6.98
C LYS A 143 15.01 -8.62 -5.83
N TRP A 144 16.13 -9.04 -5.28
CA TRP A 144 16.16 -9.95 -4.14
C TRP A 144 15.55 -9.31 -2.88
N ILE A 145 15.75 -7.99 -2.68
CA ILE A 145 15.14 -7.23 -1.58
C ILE A 145 13.62 -7.20 -1.75
N LEU A 146 13.14 -6.91 -2.97
CA LEU A 146 11.72 -6.90 -3.29
C LEU A 146 11.09 -8.28 -3.10
N ASN A 147 11.77 -9.34 -3.52
CA ASN A 147 11.29 -10.70 -3.35
C ASN A 147 11.20 -11.10 -1.87
N ILE A 148 12.20 -10.77 -1.05
CA ILE A 148 12.16 -11.02 0.40
C ILE A 148 11.02 -10.22 1.03
N ALA A 149 10.85 -8.94 0.66
CA ALA A 149 9.76 -8.11 1.17
C ALA A 149 8.38 -8.68 0.80
N ALA A 150 8.21 -9.20 -0.43
CA ALA A 150 6.97 -9.86 -0.86
C ALA A 150 6.67 -11.09 -0.01
N PHE A 151 7.64 -11.98 0.16
CA PHE A 151 7.48 -13.17 0.98
C PHE A 151 7.19 -12.81 2.45
N ALA A 152 7.87 -11.83 3.01
CA ALA A 152 7.62 -11.38 4.38
C ALA A 152 6.19 -10.83 4.54
N LYS A 153 5.71 -9.99 3.61
CA LYS A 153 4.34 -9.47 3.63
C LYS A 153 3.30 -10.61 3.55
N VAL A 154 3.47 -11.55 2.63
CA VAL A 154 2.58 -12.71 2.50
C VAL A 154 2.61 -13.57 3.76
N ALA A 155 3.79 -13.84 4.31
CA ALA A 155 3.94 -14.63 5.54
C ALA A 155 3.24 -13.96 6.73
N ILE A 156 3.38 -12.63 6.89
CA ILE A 156 2.69 -11.86 7.94
C ILE A 156 1.17 -11.99 7.79
N MET A 157 0.63 -11.84 6.57
CA MET A 157 -0.80 -11.95 6.33
C MET A 157 -1.34 -13.36 6.61
N ILE A 158 -0.62 -14.41 6.19
CA ILE A 158 -0.97 -15.79 6.49
C ILE A 158 -0.93 -16.03 8.00
N CYS A 159 0.13 -15.57 8.67
CA CYS A 159 0.27 -15.70 10.12
C CYS A 159 -0.90 -15.03 10.87
N LEU A 160 -1.23 -13.79 10.50
CA LEU A 160 -2.37 -13.08 11.07
C LEU A 160 -3.70 -13.83 10.82
N GLY A 161 -3.90 -14.37 9.62
CA GLY A 161 -5.07 -15.17 9.29
C GLY A 161 -5.17 -16.44 10.13
N VAL A 162 -4.09 -17.21 10.23
CA VAL A 162 -4.02 -18.45 11.00
C VAL A 162 -4.24 -18.18 12.49
N LEU A 163 -3.56 -17.17 13.05
CA LEU A 163 -3.73 -16.79 14.46
C LEU A 163 -5.14 -16.27 14.75
N GLY A 164 -5.73 -15.53 13.80
CA GLY A 164 -7.11 -15.06 13.92
C GLY A 164 -8.11 -16.21 13.95
N ILE A 165 -7.96 -17.18 13.06
CA ILE A 165 -8.80 -18.40 13.02
C ILE A 165 -8.61 -19.22 14.32
N TYR A 166 -7.37 -19.43 14.73
CA TYR A 166 -7.07 -20.14 15.97
C TYR A 166 -7.72 -19.46 17.19
N HIS A 167 -7.61 -18.15 17.28
CA HIS A 167 -8.24 -17.37 18.36
C HIS A 167 -9.77 -17.49 18.31
N ALA A 168 -10.37 -17.38 17.12
CA ALA A 168 -11.81 -17.49 16.94
C ALA A 168 -12.35 -18.89 17.37
N LEU A 169 -11.60 -19.96 17.07
CA LEU A 169 -11.96 -21.32 17.45
C LEU A 169 -11.80 -21.62 18.96
N THR A 170 -10.82 -20.97 19.62
CA THR A 170 -10.49 -21.26 21.02
C THR A 170 -11.19 -20.33 22.02
N LYS A 171 -11.35 -19.06 21.67
CA LYS A 171 -11.88 -18.00 22.56
C LYS A 171 -13.18 -17.38 22.06
N GLY A 172 -13.67 -17.81 20.89
CA GLY A 172 -14.79 -17.21 20.20
C GLY A 172 -14.44 -15.98 19.37
N MET A 173 -15.40 -15.52 18.57
CA MET A 173 -15.23 -14.37 17.70
C MET A 173 -15.41 -13.07 18.48
N ALA A 174 -14.44 -12.16 18.38
CA ALA A 174 -14.50 -10.83 18.99
C ALA A 174 -15.57 -9.94 18.33
N ASN A 175 -15.83 -10.15 17.03
CA ASN A 175 -16.80 -9.39 16.25
C ASN A 175 -18.05 -10.22 15.97
N ASN A 176 -19.21 -9.56 15.99
CA ASN A 176 -20.47 -10.18 15.58
C ASN A 176 -20.59 -10.11 14.04
N PHE A 177 -20.83 -11.25 13.40
CA PHE A 177 -21.06 -11.39 11.95
C PHE A 177 -22.53 -11.58 11.59
N SER A 178 -23.47 -11.16 12.46
CA SER A 178 -24.89 -11.12 12.09
C SER A 178 -25.14 -10.16 10.93
N GLY A 179 -26.19 -10.41 10.14
CA GLY A 179 -26.48 -9.59 8.96
C GLY A 179 -26.62 -8.08 9.27
N THR A 180 -27.12 -7.74 10.45
CA THR A 180 -27.21 -6.33 10.91
C THR A 180 -25.86 -5.72 11.28
N ALA A 181 -24.89 -6.51 11.74
CA ALA A 181 -23.55 -6.04 12.08
C ALA A 181 -22.66 -5.84 10.85
N LEU A 182 -23.00 -6.47 9.73
CA LEU A 182 -22.33 -6.27 8.44
C LEU A 182 -22.77 -4.99 7.74
N LEU A 183 -23.94 -4.43 8.11
CA LEU A 183 -24.42 -3.18 7.51
C LEU A 183 -23.58 -2.00 8.02
N PRO A 184 -23.32 -1.00 7.15
CA PRO A 184 -22.54 0.15 7.51
C PRO A 184 -23.27 1.00 8.53
N LYS A 185 -22.58 1.39 9.59
CA LYS A 185 -23.05 2.44 10.49
C LYS A 185 -22.58 3.78 9.90
N LEU A 186 -23.51 4.73 9.79
CA LEU A 186 -23.21 6.10 9.33
C LEU A 186 -22.65 6.90 10.52
N ASP A 187 -21.44 6.58 10.94
CA ASP A 187 -20.71 7.26 11.99
C ASP A 187 -19.35 7.80 11.49
N ILE A 188 -18.73 8.65 12.29
CA ILE A 188 -17.45 9.32 11.93
C ILE A 188 -16.35 8.28 11.71
N GLN A 189 -16.36 7.16 12.42
CA GLN A 189 -15.32 6.13 12.29
C GLN A 189 -15.39 5.43 10.91
N ASN A 190 -16.60 5.11 10.45
CA ASN A 190 -16.80 4.53 9.12
C ASN A 190 -16.45 5.52 8.00
N PHE A 191 -16.75 6.81 8.17
CA PHE A 191 -16.32 7.84 7.20
C PHE A 191 -14.80 8.02 7.18
N SER A 192 -14.14 7.99 8.32
CA SER A 192 -12.67 8.02 8.39
C SER A 192 -12.05 6.82 7.69
N PHE A 193 -12.65 5.64 7.84
CA PHE A 193 -12.21 4.43 7.15
C PHE A 193 -12.35 4.51 5.63
N LEU A 194 -13.44 5.08 5.13
CA LEU A 194 -13.61 5.36 3.70
C LEU A 194 -12.47 6.21 3.15
N SER A 195 -12.06 7.24 3.89
CA SER A 195 -10.93 8.09 3.47
C SER A 195 -9.63 7.31 3.41
N VAL A 196 -9.37 6.42 4.37
CA VAL A 196 -8.18 5.55 4.38
C VAL A 196 -8.19 4.60 3.19
N ILE A 197 -9.34 3.96 2.88
CA ILE A 197 -9.45 3.08 1.71
C ILE A 197 -9.22 3.87 0.42
N LEU A 198 -9.91 4.97 0.22
CA LEU A 198 -9.77 5.79 -1.00
C LEU A 198 -8.35 6.29 -1.19
N PHE A 199 -7.68 6.68 -0.10
CA PHE A 199 -6.28 7.12 -0.16
C PHE A 199 -5.30 6.01 -0.53
N ASN A 200 -5.58 4.76 -0.18
CA ASN A 200 -4.73 3.61 -0.56
C ASN A 200 -4.98 3.11 -2.00
N PHE A 201 -6.06 3.56 -2.65
CA PHE A 201 -6.38 3.18 -4.03
C PHE A 201 -6.02 4.26 -5.07
N LEU A 202 -5.64 5.45 -4.64
CA LEU A 202 -5.18 6.55 -5.49
C LEU A 202 -3.66 6.56 -5.63
#